data_89b6ff0c071f8916e0779c99f301c594
#
_entry.id   89b6ff0c071f8916e0779c99f301c594
#
_cell.length_a   1.000
_cell.length_b   1.000
_cell.length_c   1.000
_cell.angle_alpha   90.00
_cell.angle_beta   90.00
_cell.angle_gamma   90.00
#
_symmetry.space_group_name_H-M   'P 1'
#
loop_
_entity.id
_entity.type
_entity.pdbx_description
1 polymer ?
#
loop_
_entity_poly.entity_id
_entity_poly.type
_entity_poly.pdbx_seq_one_letter_code
_entity_poly.pdbx_strand_id
1 'polypeptide(L)'
;MKVKFGYYALNGDWDTYCKVYESDNKYDDSVITDYIGTLDELNWIDNILQMLKNPSLDREWIDAEPFEALIDHDQIKVGFYLLDDMKEEDIPDDVDERDTDARVIPRKEFAYLLEKFWAFKQRPIIDP
;
A
#
# COMPACT_ATOMS: atom_id res chain seq x y z
N MET A 1 6.72 1.69 -12.90
CA MET A 1 6.89 1.52 -11.45
C MET A 1 7.89 0.41 -11.18
N LYS A 2 8.84 0.67 -10.33
CA LYS A 2 9.82 -0.32 -9.89
C LYS A 2 9.65 -0.60 -8.42
N VAL A 3 10.04 -1.81 -8.00
CA VAL A 3 9.87 -2.27 -6.64
C VAL A 3 11.17 -2.91 -6.16
N LYS A 4 11.55 -2.62 -4.93
CA LYS A 4 12.69 -3.24 -4.26
C LYS A 4 12.24 -3.82 -2.92
N PHE A 5 12.59 -5.08 -2.69
CA PHE A 5 12.39 -5.74 -1.40
C PHE A 5 13.72 -5.81 -0.64
N GLY A 6 13.64 -5.77 0.67
CA GLY A 6 14.85 -5.85 1.48
C GLY A 6 14.56 -6.15 2.94
N TYR A 7 15.63 -6.16 3.72
CA TYR A 7 15.58 -6.40 5.16
C TYR A 7 16.17 -5.21 5.90
N TYR A 8 15.65 -4.95 7.08
CA TYR A 8 16.23 -3.98 8.00
C TYR A 8 16.21 -4.52 9.42
N ALA A 9 17.14 -4.06 10.24
CA ALA A 9 17.22 -4.45 11.65
C ALA A 9 16.47 -3.44 12.52
N LEU A 10 15.62 -3.94 13.41
CA LEU A 10 14.88 -3.12 14.36
C LEU A 10 14.88 -3.81 15.72
N ASN A 11 15.45 -3.15 16.72
CA ASN A 11 15.52 -3.66 18.10
C ASN A 11 16.10 -5.09 18.21
N GLY A 12 17.09 -5.40 17.38
CA GLY A 12 17.73 -6.73 17.37
C GLY A 12 17.04 -7.77 16.50
N ASP A 13 15.88 -7.45 15.96
CA ASP A 13 15.15 -8.32 15.03
C ASP A 13 15.26 -7.81 13.60
N TRP A 14 15.13 -8.71 12.65
CA TRP A 14 15.06 -8.39 11.23
C TRP A 14 13.61 -8.30 10.78
N ASP A 15 13.31 -7.30 9.97
CA ASP A 15 12.01 -7.17 9.33
C ASP A 15 12.20 -6.89 7.84
N THR A 16 11.11 -6.97 7.09
CA THR A 16 11.10 -6.81 5.64
C THR A 16 10.52 -5.46 5.24
N TYR A 17 10.96 -4.95 4.09
CA TYR A 17 10.37 -3.74 3.50
C TYR A 17 10.13 -3.92 2.01
N CYS A 18 9.19 -3.14 1.50
CA CYS A 18 8.91 -2.99 0.08
C CYS A 18 9.01 -1.52 -0.27
N LYS A 19 9.89 -1.18 -1.20
CA LYS A 19 10.10 0.19 -1.64
C LYS A 19 9.62 0.35 -3.07
N VAL A 20 8.73 1.31 -3.30
CA VAL A 20 8.15 1.60 -4.62
C VAL A 20 8.74 2.89 -5.15
N TYR A 21 9.13 2.91 -6.41
CA TYR A 21 9.67 4.10 -7.03
C TYR A 21 9.36 4.15 -8.53
N GLU A 22 9.38 5.35 -9.10
CA GLU A 22 9.16 5.53 -10.51
C GLU A 22 10.38 5.12 -11.32
N SER A 23 10.16 4.50 -12.49
CA SER A 23 11.25 3.99 -13.32
C SER A 23 12.14 5.10 -13.91
N ASP A 24 11.55 6.26 -14.20
CA ASP A 24 12.27 7.40 -14.80
C ASP A 24 12.71 8.42 -13.74
N ASN A 25 12.32 8.20 -12.50
CA ASN A 25 12.57 9.10 -11.39
C ASN A 25 13.08 8.26 -10.22
N LYS A 26 14.27 8.57 -9.73
CA LYS A 26 14.89 7.84 -8.62
C LYS A 26 14.23 8.14 -7.26
N TYR A 27 13.22 9.00 -7.25
CA TYR A 27 12.50 9.32 -6.01
C TYR A 27 11.50 8.24 -5.67
N ASP A 28 11.42 7.95 -4.38
CA ASP A 28 10.45 7.01 -3.85
C ASP A 28 9.03 7.54 -4.00
N ASP A 29 8.11 6.66 -4.32
CA ASP A 29 6.72 6.95 -4.01
C ASP A 29 6.51 6.60 -2.53
N SER A 30 6.78 7.57 -1.68
CA SER A 30 6.74 7.36 -0.22
C SER A 30 5.35 7.01 0.28
N VAL A 31 4.30 7.54 -0.33
CA VAL A 31 2.92 7.25 0.08
C VAL A 31 2.62 5.76 -0.11
N ILE A 32 2.91 5.21 -1.29
CA ILE A 32 2.66 3.79 -1.56
C ILE A 32 3.60 2.91 -0.75
N THR A 33 4.89 3.27 -0.67
CA THR A 33 5.88 2.55 0.13
C THR A 33 5.45 2.47 1.60
N ASP A 34 5.06 3.58 2.17
CA ASP A 34 4.67 3.65 3.58
C ASP A 34 3.35 2.93 3.84
N TYR A 35 2.38 3.04 2.91
CA TYR A 35 1.14 2.28 3.00
C TYR A 35 1.42 0.78 3.04
N ILE A 36 2.24 0.28 2.12
CA ILE A 36 2.61 -1.15 2.10
C ILE A 36 3.34 -1.52 3.38
N GLY A 37 4.17 -0.62 3.92
CA GLY A 37 4.86 -0.82 5.19
C GLY A 37 3.94 -0.99 6.38
N THR A 38 2.72 -0.46 6.32
CA THR A 38 1.71 -0.67 7.37
C THR A 38 1.03 -2.03 7.26
N LEU A 39 1.16 -2.73 6.13
CA LEU A 39 0.61 -4.06 5.91
C LEU A 39 1.60 -5.12 6.43
N ASP A 40 1.79 -5.14 7.74
CA ASP A 40 2.80 -5.99 8.38
C ASP A 40 2.31 -7.41 8.66
N GLU A 41 1.00 -7.63 8.65
CA GLU A 41 0.41 -8.94 8.92
C GLU A 41 0.13 -9.70 7.61
N LEU A 42 0.68 -10.91 7.51
CA LEU A 42 0.49 -11.77 6.33
C LEU A 42 -0.98 -12.04 6.03
N ASN A 43 -1.80 -12.24 7.05
CA ASN A 43 -3.23 -12.48 6.88
C ASN A 43 -3.94 -11.28 6.25
N TRP A 44 -3.55 -10.07 6.62
CA TRP A 44 -4.15 -8.86 6.07
C TRP A 44 -3.76 -8.67 4.60
N ILE A 45 -2.49 -8.92 4.28
CA ILE A 45 -2.02 -8.89 2.89
C ILE A 45 -2.77 -9.91 2.04
N ASP A 46 -2.95 -11.13 2.54
CA ASP A 46 -3.69 -12.17 1.83
C ASP A 46 -5.16 -11.77 1.61
N ASN A 47 -5.81 -11.19 2.61
CA ASN A 47 -7.17 -10.68 2.47
C ASN A 47 -7.28 -9.64 1.37
N ILE A 48 -6.37 -8.67 1.33
CA ILE A 48 -6.36 -7.66 0.28
C ILE A 48 -6.14 -8.30 -1.08
N LEU A 49 -5.23 -9.27 -1.18
CA LEU A 49 -4.98 -10.00 -2.43
C LEU A 49 -6.24 -10.70 -2.94
N GLN A 50 -6.99 -11.36 -2.06
CA GLN A 50 -8.24 -12.01 -2.44
C GLN A 50 -9.27 -10.99 -2.94
N MET A 51 -9.37 -9.85 -2.29
CA MET A 51 -10.24 -8.76 -2.74
C MET A 51 -9.85 -8.24 -4.12
N LEU A 52 -8.57 -8.04 -4.36
CA LEU A 52 -8.06 -7.54 -5.64
C LEU A 52 -8.31 -8.53 -6.78
N LYS A 53 -8.27 -9.82 -6.50
CA LYS A 53 -8.51 -10.88 -7.48
C LYS A 53 -9.98 -11.11 -7.78
N ASN A 54 -10.88 -10.55 -6.98
CA ASN A 54 -12.31 -10.70 -7.16
C ASN A 54 -12.86 -9.54 -8.00
N PRO A 55 -13.22 -9.75 -9.28
CA PRO A 55 -13.64 -8.67 -10.17
C PRO A 55 -14.99 -8.05 -9.78
N SER A 56 -15.78 -8.71 -8.94
CA SER A 56 -17.04 -8.17 -8.46
C SER A 56 -16.87 -7.18 -7.30
N LEU A 57 -15.70 -7.16 -6.68
CA LEU A 57 -15.42 -6.19 -5.62
C LEU A 57 -14.87 -4.89 -6.22
N ASP A 58 -15.60 -3.82 -5.95
CA ASP A 58 -15.30 -2.48 -6.41
C ASP A 58 -15.75 -1.49 -5.35
N ARG A 59 -15.07 -0.35 -5.25
CA ARG A 59 -15.37 0.69 -4.26
C ARG A 59 -15.26 0.18 -2.81
N GLU A 60 -14.32 -0.74 -2.59
CA GLU A 60 -14.05 -1.30 -1.27
C GLU A 60 -12.80 -0.65 -0.66
N TRP A 61 -12.90 -0.31 0.61
CA TRP A 61 -11.80 0.29 1.35
C TRP A 61 -10.84 -0.78 1.88
N ILE A 62 -9.54 -0.53 1.69
CA ILE A 62 -8.48 -1.39 2.21
C ILE A 62 -7.51 -0.57 3.06
N ASP A 63 -8.06 0.23 3.96
CA ASP A 63 -7.28 1.15 4.80
C ASP A 63 -6.27 0.44 5.69
N ALA A 64 -5.15 1.13 5.94
CA ALA A 64 -4.19 0.74 6.95
C ALA A 64 -3.64 2.03 7.56
N GLU A 65 -4.04 2.34 8.79
CA GLU A 65 -3.72 3.62 9.43
C GLU A 65 -2.21 3.93 9.40
N PRO A 66 -1.83 5.17 9.09
CA PRO A 66 -2.67 6.37 8.91
C PRO A 66 -3.21 6.56 7.49
N PHE A 67 -3.10 5.58 6.62
CA PHE A 67 -3.48 5.69 5.21
C PHE A 67 -4.89 5.21 4.95
N GLU A 68 -5.55 5.90 4.02
CA GLU A 68 -6.76 5.42 3.38
C GLU A 68 -6.42 4.84 2.03
N ALA A 69 -7.06 3.74 1.67
CA ALA A 69 -6.85 3.11 0.38
C ALA A 69 -8.17 2.54 -0.14
N LEU A 70 -8.43 2.76 -1.42
CA LEU A 70 -9.69 2.40 -2.04
C LEU A 70 -9.45 1.62 -3.33
N ILE A 71 -10.12 0.48 -3.46
CA ILE A 71 -10.22 -0.22 -4.74
C ILE A 71 -11.25 0.52 -5.59
N ASP A 72 -10.80 1.14 -6.69
CA ASP A 72 -11.64 1.93 -7.59
C ASP A 72 -11.50 1.39 -9.01
N HIS A 73 -12.40 0.49 -9.41
CA HIS A 73 -12.40 -0.20 -10.71
C HIS A 73 -11.06 -0.88 -10.99
N ASP A 74 -10.29 -0.39 -11.95
CA ASP A 74 -9.02 -0.98 -12.37
C ASP A 74 -7.81 -0.35 -11.69
N GLN A 75 -8.03 0.46 -10.65
CA GLN A 75 -6.96 1.16 -9.97
C GLN A 75 -7.14 1.15 -8.45
N ILE A 76 -6.04 1.41 -7.76
CA ILE A 76 -6.03 1.59 -6.31
C ILE A 76 -5.63 3.03 -6.04
N LYS A 77 -6.40 3.71 -5.20
CA LYS A 77 -6.08 5.05 -4.71
C LYS A 77 -5.57 4.93 -3.28
N VAL A 78 -4.44 5.57 -3.00
CA VAL A 78 -3.83 5.56 -1.65
C VAL A 78 -3.47 6.99 -1.27
N GLY A 79 -3.77 7.36 -0.02
CA GLY A 79 -3.44 8.68 0.52
C GLY A 79 -3.74 8.75 2.00
N PHE A 80 -3.51 9.92 2.61
CA PHE A 80 -3.93 10.15 3.99
C PHE A 80 -5.44 10.40 4.06
N TYR A 81 -5.98 11.15 3.11
CA TYR A 81 -7.42 11.43 2.98
C TYR A 81 -7.82 11.38 1.52
N LEU A 82 -8.81 10.56 1.21
CA LEU A 82 -9.38 10.47 -0.13
C LEU A 82 -10.67 11.28 -0.19
N LEU A 83 -10.55 12.61 -0.15
CA LEU A 83 -11.67 13.53 0.01
C LEU A 83 -12.75 13.37 -1.03
N ASP A 84 -12.37 13.13 -2.30
CA ASP A 84 -13.34 12.97 -3.39
C ASP A 84 -14.20 11.71 -3.23
N ASP A 85 -13.74 10.75 -2.43
CA ASP A 85 -14.41 9.49 -2.20
C ASP A 85 -15.03 9.40 -0.80
N MET A 86 -14.86 10.43 0.04
CA MET A 86 -15.42 10.48 1.39
C MET A 86 -16.75 11.20 1.39
N LYS A 87 -17.61 10.84 2.36
CA LYS A 87 -18.82 11.60 2.65
C LYS A 87 -18.42 12.91 3.32
N GLU A 88 -19.14 13.99 3.00
CA GLU A 88 -18.86 15.32 3.55
C GLU A 88 -18.80 15.33 5.08
N GLU A 89 -19.67 14.57 5.72
CA GLU A 89 -19.73 14.43 7.18
C GLU A 89 -18.50 13.76 7.80
N ASP A 90 -17.76 12.97 7.00
CA ASP A 90 -16.58 12.22 7.46
C ASP A 90 -15.27 12.99 7.21
N ILE A 91 -15.35 14.16 6.54
CA ILE A 91 -14.16 14.96 6.24
C ILE A 91 -13.73 15.73 7.49
N PRO A 92 -12.48 15.54 7.97
CA PRO A 92 -11.97 16.33 9.09
C PRO A 92 -11.89 17.83 8.77
N ASP A 93 -12.14 18.67 9.79
CA ASP A 93 -12.11 20.13 9.63
C ASP A 93 -10.70 20.70 9.41
N ASP A 94 -9.67 19.96 9.80
CA ASP A 94 -8.28 20.40 9.86
C ASP A 94 -7.37 19.71 8.84
N VAL A 95 -7.92 19.29 7.70
CA VAL A 95 -7.14 18.62 6.65
C VAL A 95 -6.18 19.60 5.98
N ASP A 96 -4.88 19.26 5.97
CA ASP A 96 -3.87 19.98 5.21
C ASP A 96 -3.95 19.58 3.72
N GLU A 97 -3.75 20.53 2.81
CA GLU A 97 -3.75 20.24 1.37
C GLU A 97 -2.76 19.12 0.99
N ARG A 98 -1.62 19.06 1.67
CA ARG A 98 -0.60 18.02 1.43
C ARG A 98 -1.10 16.63 1.77
N ASP A 99 -2.02 16.53 2.72
CA ASP A 99 -2.58 15.25 3.17
C ASP A 99 -3.66 14.73 2.22
N THR A 100 -4.10 15.57 1.26
CA THR A 100 -5.11 15.17 0.28
C THR A 100 -4.53 14.56 -1.00
N ASP A 101 -3.20 14.58 -1.16
CA ASP A 101 -2.53 14.04 -2.33
C ASP A 101 -2.67 12.51 -2.38
N ALA A 102 -3.54 12.04 -3.28
CA ALA A 102 -3.70 10.62 -3.53
C ALA A 102 -2.72 10.14 -4.59
N ARG A 103 -2.23 8.92 -4.42
CA ARG A 103 -1.47 8.21 -5.43
C ARG A 103 -2.35 7.13 -6.04
N VAL A 104 -2.19 6.93 -7.34
CA VAL A 104 -2.97 5.95 -8.09
C VAL A 104 -2.03 4.92 -8.67
N ILE A 105 -2.38 3.64 -8.48
CA ILE A 105 -1.61 2.53 -9.03
C ILE A 105 -2.59 1.57 -9.72
N PRO A 106 -2.27 1.02 -10.90
CA PRO A 106 -3.13 0.03 -11.55
C PRO A 106 -3.38 -1.18 -10.64
N ARG A 107 -4.63 -1.63 -10.60
CA ARG A 107 -5.06 -2.72 -9.73
C ARG A 107 -4.23 -3.99 -9.92
N LYS A 108 -3.95 -4.35 -11.18
CA LYS A 108 -3.15 -5.54 -11.51
C LYS A 108 -1.71 -5.43 -11.03
N GLU A 109 -1.12 -4.24 -11.17
CA GLU A 109 0.25 -4.00 -10.70
C GLU A 109 0.32 -4.07 -9.18
N PHE A 110 -0.66 -3.50 -8.50
CA PHE A 110 -0.72 -3.53 -7.04
C PHE A 110 -0.88 -4.97 -6.53
N ALA A 111 -1.75 -5.75 -7.17
CA ALA A 111 -1.93 -7.17 -6.82
C ALA A 111 -0.63 -7.96 -7.02
N TYR A 112 0.05 -7.74 -8.13
CA TYR A 112 1.33 -8.40 -8.41
C TYR A 112 2.38 -8.03 -7.35
N LEU A 113 2.47 -6.77 -7.01
CA LEU A 113 3.41 -6.25 -6.01
C LEU A 113 3.14 -6.89 -4.63
N LEU A 114 1.89 -6.92 -4.19
CA LEU A 114 1.53 -7.52 -2.91
C LEU A 114 1.79 -9.02 -2.88
N GLU A 115 1.52 -9.71 -3.99
CA GLU A 115 1.79 -11.15 -4.10
C GLU A 115 3.29 -11.43 -3.93
N LYS A 116 4.13 -10.63 -4.57
CA LYS A 116 5.58 -10.76 -4.46
C LYS A 116 6.08 -10.42 -3.06
N PHE A 117 5.53 -9.36 -2.45
CA PHE A 117 5.90 -8.98 -1.10
C PHE A 117 5.47 -10.03 -0.07
N TRP A 118 4.27 -10.57 -0.22
CA TRP A 118 3.77 -11.65 0.63
C TRP A 118 4.70 -12.87 0.57
N ALA A 119 5.10 -13.27 -0.63
CA ALA A 119 6.05 -14.37 -0.82
C ALA A 119 7.41 -14.05 -0.21
N PHE A 120 7.88 -12.81 -0.36
CA PHE A 120 9.15 -12.36 0.20
C PHE A 120 9.13 -12.39 1.74
N LYS A 121 8.05 -11.96 2.37
CA LYS A 121 7.89 -11.96 3.83
C LYS A 121 7.90 -13.38 4.41
N GLN A 122 7.52 -14.39 3.64
CA GLN A 122 7.51 -15.78 4.08
C GLN A 122 8.87 -16.45 4.02
N ARG A 123 9.84 -15.86 3.35
CA ARG A 123 11.18 -16.42 3.28
C ARG A 123 11.85 -16.36 4.64
N PRO A 124 12.62 -17.44 5.02
CA PRO A 124 13.43 -17.37 6.22
C PRO A 124 14.42 -16.20 6.11
N ILE A 125 14.48 -15.39 7.15
CA ILE A 125 15.48 -14.33 7.21
C ILE A 125 16.82 -15.00 7.52
N ILE A 126 17.71 -14.97 6.54
CA ILE A 126 19.07 -15.48 6.72
C ILE A 126 19.91 -14.28 7.15
N ASP A 127 20.58 -14.43 8.29
CA ASP A 127 21.48 -13.41 8.82
C ASP A 127 22.53 -13.09 7.76
N PRO A 128 22.57 -11.86 7.23
CA PRO A 128 23.46 -11.51 6.13
C PRO A 128 24.92 -11.45 6.54
#